data_e36ff2de42ad50edb0e4d32ef3f8f1f4
#
_entry.id   e36ff2de42ad50edb0e4d32ef3f8f1f4
#
_cell.length_a   1.000
_cell.length_b   1.000
_cell.length_c   1.000
_cell.angle_alpha   90.00
_cell.angle_beta   90.00
_cell.angle_gamma   90.00
#
_symmetry.space_group_name_H-M   'P 1'
#
loop_
_entity.id
_entity.type
_entity.pdbx_description
1 polymer ?
#
loop_
_entity_poly.entity_id
_entity_poly.type
_entity_poly.pdbx_seq_one_letter_code
_entity_poly.pdbx_strand_id
1 'polypeptide(L)'
;MKSQDLALGAELRERGLKKSLIRKLYLLVGVGAVFWGSGPAAGAQETVGASIINVGDLVSVDSLAGSEMSGRDRVPATLLQLSSQFSSVLWIELESGVLHLLRRQGNDHTWRSVLSRPVSIGKAGSGKQLEGDNKTPIGIYSVYDFIGDEKLIDFYGVGAFPLSYPNEWDRRLGRTGSGIWLHGLPKSVGNRPRLDSEGCVVIDNKTLEWMMRHLEPENTRVVLGPKIRWVNAAKSQRLRASLNQRFQDWLRAWSALDTEAYLNFYHPDFTTGKKNFAQWARYKRGVNRSKQWAKVSAQDVNSFMYPGESELLAMEYQQNYSSSNFKHTGSKVLFWRLGANDEWQIIYEGSGRL
;
A
#
# COMPACT_ATOMS: atom_id res chain seq x y z
N MET A 1 -0.17 -30.42 14.75
CA MET A 1 -0.44 -28.97 14.71
C MET A 1 -0.24 -28.36 13.32
N LYS A 2 0.91 -28.55 12.67
CA LYS A 2 1.20 -27.96 11.33
C LYS A 2 0.20 -28.27 10.19
N SER A 3 -0.49 -29.41 10.21
CA SER A 3 -1.42 -29.80 9.14
C SER A 3 -2.81 -29.16 9.25
N GLN A 4 -3.23 -28.77 10.45
CA GLN A 4 -4.56 -28.20 10.68
C GLN A 4 -4.60 -26.68 10.36
N ASP A 5 -3.51 -25.96 10.64
CA ASP A 5 -3.41 -24.54 10.33
C ASP A 5 -3.32 -24.28 8.81
N LEU A 6 -2.64 -25.17 8.09
CA LEU A 6 -2.61 -25.15 6.62
C LEU A 6 -3.96 -25.50 6.01
N ALA A 7 -4.70 -26.43 6.61
CA ALA A 7 -6.03 -26.82 6.16
C ALA A 7 -7.05 -25.69 6.36
N LEU A 8 -7.01 -25.00 7.50
CA LEU A 8 -7.92 -23.87 7.76
C LEU A 8 -7.62 -22.68 6.85
N GLY A 9 -6.35 -22.36 6.60
CA GLY A 9 -5.94 -21.33 5.64
C GLY A 9 -6.33 -21.68 4.19
N ALA A 10 -6.27 -22.96 3.81
CA ALA A 10 -6.70 -23.46 2.52
C ALA A 10 -8.24 -23.48 2.41
N GLU A 11 -8.93 -23.91 3.45
CA GLU A 11 -10.38 -23.98 3.52
C GLU A 11 -11.04 -22.58 3.50
N LEU A 12 -10.43 -21.60 4.15
CA LEU A 12 -10.85 -20.20 4.05
C LEU A 12 -10.56 -19.60 2.66
N ARG A 13 -9.57 -20.13 1.92
CA ARG A 13 -9.34 -19.80 0.51
C ARG A 13 -10.34 -20.45 -0.43
N GLU A 14 -10.73 -21.72 -0.18
CA GLU A 14 -11.67 -22.46 -1.02
C GLU A 14 -13.14 -22.08 -0.75
N ARG A 15 -13.47 -21.83 0.49
CA ARG A 15 -14.74 -21.18 0.85
C ARG A 15 -14.73 -19.73 0.47
N GLY A 16 -13.65 -19.34 -0.25
CA GLY A 16 -13.41 -18.02 -0.75
C GLY A 16 -14.71 -17.45 -1.15
N LEU A 17 -15.16 -16.62 -0.33
CA LEU A 17 -16.28 -15.78 -0.60
C LEU A 17 -16.30 -15.54 -2.09
N LYS A 18 -17.13 -16.34 -2.75
CA LYS A 18 -17.28 -16.26 -4.20
C LYS A 18 -17.59 -14.82 -4.47
N LYS A 19 -16.73 -14.14 -5.21
CA LYS A 19 -16.87 -12.76 -5.68
C LYS A 19 -18.22 -12.47 -6.40
N SER A 20 -19.18 -13.39 -6.32
CA SER A 20 -20.46 -13.36 -7.03
C SER A 20 -21.64 -12.82 -6.20
N LEU A 21 -21.55 -12.65 -4.90
CA LEU A 21 -22.70 -12.21 -4.08
C LEU A 21 -22.74 -10.70 -3.75
N ILE A 22 -21.69 -9.93 -4.02
CA ILE A 22 -21.67 -8.48 -3.76
C ILE A 22 -22.14 -7.65 -4.99
N ARG A 23 -22.46 -8.28 -6.11
CA ARG A 23 -22.84 -7.59 -7.34
C ARG A 23 -24.32 -7.19 -7.48
N LYS A 24 -25.14 -7.35 -6.46
CA LYS A 24 -26.60 -7.15 -6.59
C LYS A 24 -27.23 -6.08 -5.70
N LEU A 25 -26.50 -5.15 -5.10
CA LEU A 25 -27.14 -4.14 -4.23
C LEU A 25 -26.74 -2.68 -4.46
N TYR A 26 -26.29 -2.29 -5.65
CA TYR A 26 -26.18 -0.86 -5.99
C TYR A 26 -26.67 -0.60 -7.41
N LEU A 27 -27.98 -0.58 -7.54
CA LEU A 27 -28.69 0.05 -8.65
C LEU A 27 -29.91 0.72 -8.04
N LEU A 28 -29.85 2.03 -7.86
CA LEU A 28 -30.96 2.99 -7.96
C LEU A 28 -30.62 4.31 -7.25
N VAL A 29 -30.93 5.35 -7.98
CA VAL A 29 -31.02 6.81 -7.69
C VAL A 29 -29.77 7.57 -8.15
N GLY A 30 -29.73 8.37 -9.19
CA GLY A 30 -30.76 9.08 -9.91
C GLY A 30 -30.57 10.60 -9.80
N VAL A 31 -30.19 11.25 -10.92
CA VAL A 31 -30.60 12.59 -11.36
C VAL A 31 -30.04 13.85 -10.65
N GLY A 32 -29.30 14.65 -11.44
CA GLY A 32 -29.61 16.09 -11.60
C GLY A 32 -28.64 17.10 -10.98
N ALA A 33 -27.89 17.80 -11.74
CA ALA A 33 -28.10 19.21 -12.11
C ALA A 33 -26.86 19.80 -12.81
N VAL A 34 -27.14 20.39 -13.94
CA VAL A 34 -26.28 21.22 -14.76
C VAL A 34 -26.22 22.62 -14.16
N PHE A 35 -25.01 23.22 -14.05
CA PHE A 35 -24.87 24.66 -14.06
C PHE A 35 -23.67 25.10 -14.91
N TRP A 36 -23.97 25.89 -15.90
CA TRP A 36 -23.03 26.65 -16.73
C TRP A 36 -22.59 27.93 -16.02
N GLY A 37 -21.31 28.26 -16.13
CA GLY A 37 -20.79 29.57 -15.76
C GLY A 37 -19.52 29.86 -16.54
N SER A 38 -19.64 30.72 -17.53
CA SER A 38 -18.61 31.18 -18.46
C SER A 38 -17.80 32.36 -17.89
N GLY A 39 -16.50 32.48 -18.29
CA GLY A 39 -15.77 33.73 -18.35
C GLY A 39 -14.26 33.61 -18.08
N PRO A 40 -13.42 34.25 -18.92
CA PRO A 40 -11.98 34.03 -18.95
C PRO A 40 -11.22 35.06 -18.12
N ALA A 41 -10.09 34.66 -17.52
CA ALA A 41 -9.04 35.61 -17.12
C ALA A 41 -7.67 35.03 -17.46
N ALA A 42 -6.96 35.71 -18.33
CA ALA A 42 -5.56 35.51 -18.62
C ALA A 42 -4.71 35.88 -17.40
N GLY A 43 -3.75 35.04 -17.02
CA GLY A 43 -2.81 35.31 -15.95
C GLY A 43 -1.52 34.51 -16.15
N ALA A 44 -0.43 35.23 -16.25
CA ALA A 44 0.95 34.87 -16.51
C ALA A 44 1.39 33.47 -16.07
N GLN A 45 2.04 32.73 -16.97
CA GLN A 45 2.83 31.55 -16.68
C GLN A 45 4.16 31.97 -16.02
N GLU A 46 4.24 31.83 -14.71
CA GLU A 46 5.53 31.69 -14.06
C GLU A 46 5.98 30.22 -14.23
N THR A 47 7.04 30.01 -14.99
CA THR A 47 7.78 28.76 -15.07
C THR A 47 8.49 28.54 -13.73
N VAL A 48 7.83 27.86 -12.80
CA VAL A 48 8.48 27.33 -11.60
C VAL A 48 9.34 26.15 -12.06
N GLY A 49 10.65 26.38 -12.12
CA GLY A 49 11.63 25.34 -12.35
C GLY A 49 11.43 24.24 -11.32
N ALA A 50 11.08 23.02 -11.77
CA ALA A 50 10.97 21.85 -10.92
C ALA A 50 12.37 21.49 -10.41
N SER A 51 12.69 21.94 -9.19
CA SER A 51 13.88 21.46 -8.48
C SER A 51 13.71 19.96 -8.20
N ILE A 52 14.50 19.15 -8.87
CA ILE A 52 14.60 17.72 -8.63
C ILE A 52 15.05 17.53 -7.18
N ILE A 53 14.20 16.93 -6.36
CA ILE A 53 14.53 16.63 -4.96
C ILE A 53 15.21 15.28 -4.95
N ASN A 54 16.49 15.29 -4.61
CA ASN A 54 17.30 14.09 -4.49
C ASN A 54 16.81 13.24 -3.31
N VAL A 55 16.60 11.92 -3.54
CA VAL A 55 16.19 10.97 -2.49
C VAL A 55 17.30 10.77 -1.45
N GLY A 56 18.55 11.04 -1.81
CA GLY A 56 19.66 11.12 -0.85
C GLY A 56 19.36 12.04 0.33
N ASP A 57 18.61 13.13 0.08
CA ASP A 57 18.15 14.04 1.13
C ASP A 57 17.08 13.45 2.07
N LEU A 58 16.38 12.40 1.67
CA LEU A 58 15.45 11.65 2.53
C LEU A 58 16.18 10.62 3.40
N VAL A 59 17.33 10.14 2.95
CA VAL A 59 18.12 9.10 3.63
C VAL A 59 19.08 9.70 4.66
N SER A 60 19.58 10.92 4.47
CA SER A 60 20.58 11.57 5.34
C SER A 60 19.97 12.33 6.54
N VAL A 61 19.07 11.70 7.30
CA VAL A 61 18.35 12.39 8.41
C VAL A 61 19.14 12.40 9.73
N ASP A 62 20.29 11.74 9.82
CA ASP A 62 21.06 11.70 11.06
C ASP A 62 21.92 12.95 11.35
N SER A 63 21.95 13.95 10.46
CA SER A 63 22.84 15.11 10.62
C SER A 63 22.17 16.44 10.98
N LEU A 64 20.86 16.46 11.26
CA LEU A 64 20.15 17.67 11.71
C LEU A 64 19.73 17.57 13.19
N ALA A 65 20.65 17.29 14.07
CA ALA A 65 20.53 17.62 15.48
C ALA A 65 20.75 19.14 15.64
N GLY A 66 19.65 19.92 15.68
CA GLY A 66 19.82 21.35 15.92
C GLY A 66 18.65 22.25 15.49
N SER A 67 17.41 21.83 15.67
CA SER A 67 16.28 22.73 15.96
C SER A 67 15.14 21.90 16.52
N GLU A 68 14.55 22.31 17.63
CA GLU A 68 13.35 21.72 18.22
C GLU A 68 12.17 21.92 17.25
N MET A 69 12.07 21.04 16.26
CA MET A 69 10.88 21.01 15.39
C MET A 69 9.70 20.49 16.23
N SER A 70 8.67 21.31 16.33
CA SER A 70 7.40 20.93 16.96
C SER A 70 6.93 19.60 16.39
N GLY A 71 6.43 18.68 17.23
CA GLY A 71 5.93 17.38 16.78
C GLY A 71 4.79 17.46 15.77
N ARG A 72 4.25 18.66 15.50
CA ARG A 72 3.22 18.94 14.49
C ARG A 72 3.77 18.98 13.06
N ASP A 73 5.06 19.23 12.87
CA ASP A 73 5.68 19.40 11.56
C ASP A 73 6.29 18.10 11.00
N ARG A 74 6.06 16.97 11.65
CA ARG A 74 6.60 15.66 11.26
C ARG A 74 5.49 14.69 10.87
N VAL A 75 5.75 13.93 9.79
CA VAL A 75 4.85 12.89 9.27
C VAL A 75 5.62 11.59 9.08
N PRO A 76 4.95 10.42 9.14
CA PRO A 76 5.60 9.15 8.81
C PRO A 76 6.08 9.15 7.36
N ALA A 77 7.37 8.90 7.13
CA ALA A 77 7.99 8.92 5.81
C ALA A 77 7.30 7.96 4.82
N THR A 78 6.81 6.83 5.32
CA THR A 78 6.13 5.82 4.50
C THR A 78 4.77 6.32 3.97
N LEU A 79 4.02 7.12 4.72
CA LEU A 79 2.67 7.52 4.35
C LEU A 79 2.68 8.80 3.51
N LEU A 80 2.98 8.68 2.22
CA LEU A 80 3.05 9.86 1.33
C LEU A 80 1.66 10.39 1.00
N GLN A 81 0.75 9.52 0.58
CA GLN A 81 -0.62 9.88 0.25
C GLN A 81 -1.55 8.70 0.52
N LEU A 82 -2.65 8.97 1.20
CA LEU A 82 -3.78 8.06 1.29
C LEU A 82 -5.06 8.80 0.94
N SER A 83 -5.95 8.16 0.20
CA SER A 83 -7.28 8.67 -0.10
C SER A 83 -8.11 8.82 1.17
N SER A 84 -9.18 9.59 1.12
CA SER A 84 -10.01 9.90 2.30
C SER A 84 -10.68 8.68 2.94
N GLN A 85 -10.82 7.59 2.20
CA GLN A 85 -11.35 6.33 2.74
C GLN A 85 -10.46 5.74 3.85
N PHE A 86 -9.14 5.99 3.86
CA PHE A 86 -8.24 5.49 4.89
C PHE A 86 -8.14 6.49 6.04
N SER A 87 -8.84 6.20 7.13
CA SER A 87 -8.79 6.97 8.37
C SER A 87 -7.75 6.44 9.36
N SER A 88 -7.31 5.20 9.20
CA SER A 88 -6.44 4.49 10.13
C SER A 88 -5.35 3.69 9.42
N VAL A 89 -4.17 3.64 10.05
CA VAL A 89 -3.06 2.77 9.66
C VAL A 89 -2.55 2.07 10.91
N LEU A 90 -2.44 0.75 10.86
CA LEU A 90 -1.73 -0.04 11.85
C LEU A 90 -0.27 -0.11 11.43
N TRP A 91 0.62 0.48 12.21
CA TRP A 91 2.04 0.37 12.00
C TRP A 91 2.66 -0.54 13.06
N ILE A 92 3.29 -1.61 12.63
CA ILE A 92 4.02 -2.52 13.50
C ILE A 92 5.51 -2.28 13.33
N GLU A 93 6.16 -1.73 14.36
CA GLU A 93 7.60 -1.64 14.45
C GLU A 93 8.18 -3.00 14.82
N LEU A 94 8.82 -3.64 13.87
CA LEU A 94 9.34 -5.00 14.05
C LEU A 94 10.58 -5.04 14.93
N GLU A 95 11.37 -3.96 14.96
CA GLU A 95 12.57 -3.85 15.82
C GLU A 95 12.22 -3.76 17.30
N SER A 96 11.23 -2.96 17.65
CA SER A 96 10.79 -2.76 19.04
C SER A 96 9.70 -3.74 19.46
N GLY A 97 8.97 -4.34 18.52
CA GLY A 97 7.78 -5.15 18.79
C GLY A 97 6.64 -4.31 19.34
N VAL A 98 6.38 -3.17 18.71
CA VAL A 98 5.29 -2.25 19.09
C VAL A 98 4.36 -2.02 17.91
N LEU A 99 3.07 -2.21 18.14
CA LEU A 99 2.02 -1.78 17.24
C LEU A 99 1.59 -0.35 17.59
N HIS A 100 1.52 0.51 16.59
CA HIS A 100 0.95 1.85 16.67
C HIS A 100 -0.30 1.93 15.80
N LEU A 101 -1.40 2.43 16.37
CA LEU A 101 -2.53 2.87 15.59
C LEU A 101 -2.34 4.35 15.24
N LEU A 102 -2.11 4.62 13.97
CA LEU A 102 -2.02 5.97 13.44
C LEU A 102 -3.41 6.40 12.93
N ARG A 103 -3.89 7.55 13.38
CA ARG A 103 -5.11 8.17 12.87
C ARG A 103 -4.80 9.46 12.13
N ARG A 104 -5.54 9.67 11.03
CA ARG A 104 -5.47 10.90 10.26
C ARG A 104 -5.98 12.07 11.10
N GLN A 105 -5.27 13.19 11.00
CA GLN A 105 -5.67 14.47 11.62
C GLN A 105 -6.01 15.46 10.50
N GLY A 106 -7.29 15.83 10.39
CA GLY A 106 -7.73 16.74 9.33
C GLY A 106 -7.55 16.19 7.90
N ASN A 107 -7.39 17.09 6.92
CA ASN A 107 -7.29 16.75 5.50
C ASN A 107 -5.87 16.85 4.94
N ASP A 108 -4.87 17.14 5.75
CA ASP A 108 -3.51 17.53 5.35
C ASP A 108 -2.48 16.39 5.31
N HIS A 109 -2.93 15.13 5.34
CA HIS A 109 -2.09 13.92 5.42
C HIS A 109 -1.22 13.85 6.69
N THR A 110 -1.62 14.55 7.75
CA THR A 110 -1.00 14.45 9.06
C THR A 110 -1.50 13.23 9.80
N TRP A 111 -0.60 12.46 10.41
CA TRP A 111 -0.90 11.23 11.12
C TRP A 111 -0.38 11.29 12.54
N ARG A 112 -1.18 10.85 13.50
CA ARG A 112 -0.77 10.76 14.90
C ARG A 112 -0.98 9.36 15.44
N SER A 113 -0.04 8.89 16.24
CA SER A 113 -0.22 7.68 17.04
C SER A 113 -1.21 7.96 18.16
N VAL A 114 -2.33 7.26 18.15
CA VAL A 114 -3.38 7.37 19.18
C VAL A 114 -3.40 6.16 20.11
N LEU A 115 -2.72 5.09 19.75
CA LEU A 115 -2.56 3.89 20.56
C LEU A 115 -1.18 3.28 20.27
N SER A 116 -0.51 2.80 21.31
CA SER A 116 0.72 2.00 21.18
C SER A 116 0.63 0.80 22.10
N ARG A 117 0.92 -0.41 21.61
CA ARG A 117 0.85 -1.65 22.37
C ARG A 117 2.00 -2.59 22.00
N PRO A 118 2.58 -3.31 22.95
CA PRO A 118 3.55 -4.36 22.66
C PRO A 118 2.90 -5.48 21.86
N VAL A 119 3.68 -6.08 20.96
CA VAL A 119 3.28 -7.24 20.15
C VAL A 119 4.38 -8.28 20.10
N SER A 120 3.99 -9.54 19.90
CA SER A 120 4.92 -10.59 19.51
C SER A 120 4.95 -10.71 17.99
N ILE A 121 6.14 -10.99 17.45
CA ILE A 121 6.38 -11.24 16.03
C ILE A 121 7.08 -12.59 15.84
N GLY A 122 7.41 -12.94 14.63
CA GLY A 122 8.09 -14.20 14.30
C GLY A 122 9.31 -14.45 15.18
N LYS A 123 9.43 -15.67 15.71
CA LYS A 123 10.55 -16.09 16.57
C LYS A 123 11.93 -15.97 15.91
N ALA A 124 11.98 -16.01 14.57
CA ALA A 124 13.18 -15.74 13.79
C ALA A 124 13.28 -14.25 13.33
N GLY A 125 12.49 -13.33 13.94
CA GLY A 125 12.51 -11.92 13.65
C GLY A 125 11.66 -11.53 12.44
N SER A 126 12.16 -10.58 11.65
CA SER A 126 11.48 -10.02 10.48
C SER A 126 12.16 -10.38 9.16
N GLY A 127 11.55 -9.95 8.04
CA GLY A 127 12.09 -10.17 6.69
C GLY A 127 11.80 -11.56 6.15
N LYS A 128 10.53 -12.00 6.26
CA LYS A 128 10.05 -13.29 5.73
C LYS A 128 10.35 -13.44 4.24
N GLN A 129 10.92 -14.61 3.87
CA GLN A 129 11.24 -15.00 2.50
C GLN A 129 10.54 -16.29 2.10
N LEU A 130 10.56 -17.30 2.96
CA LEU A 130 10.11 -18.65 2.66
C LEU A 130 9.03 -19.11 3.65
N GLU A 131 8.15 -19.98 3.19
CA GLU A 131 7.22 -20.68 4.08
C GLU A 131 7.98 -21.43 5.19
N GLY A 132 7.50 -21.33 6.42
CA GLY A 132 8.11 -21.99 7.57
C GLY A 132 9.38 -21.32 8.13
N ASP A 133 9.83 -20.18 7.62
CA ASP A 133 11.02 -19.47 8.11
C ASP A 133 10.82 -18.77 9.47
N ASN A 134 9.61 -18.81 10.02
CA ASN A 134 9.22 -18.23 11.30
C ASN A 134 9.51 -16.72 11.42
N LYS A 135 9.52 -16.01 10.29
CA LYS A 135 9.74 -14.56 10.23
C LYS A 135 8.44 -13.82 9.90
N THR A 136 8.31 -12.63 10.46
CA THR A 136 7.26 -11.68 10.06
C THR A 136 7.71 -10.93 8.80
N PRO A 137 6.84 -10.74 7.79
CA PRO A 137 7.22 -10.03 6.57
C PRO A 137 7.45 -8.53 6.84
N ILE A 138 8.20 -7.89 5.94
CA ILE A 138 8.31 -6.42 5.84
C ILE A 138 7.53 -6.01 4.60
N GLY A 139 6.58 -5.08 4.76
CA GLY A 139 5.75 -4.65 3.63
C GLY A 139 4.52 -3.86 4.05
N ILE A 140 3.66 -3.62 3.07
CA ILE A 140 2.37 -2.94 3.22
C ILE A 140 1.28 -3.93 2.83
N TYR A 141 0.28 -4.07 3.70
CA TYR A 141 -0.75 -5.08 3.56
C TYR A 141 -2.13 -4.50 3.81
N SER A 142 -3.12 -5.12 3.18
CA SER A 142 -4.53 -4.90 3.48
C SER A 142 -4.98 -5.87 4.57
N VAL A 143 -5.97 -5.46 5.34
CA VAL A 143 -6.78 -6.38 6.14
C VAL A 143 -7.95 -6.84 5.27
N TYR A 144 -8.20 -8.15 5.23
CA TYR A 144 -9.31 -8.67 4.42
C TYR A 144 -10.64 -8.60 5.16
N ASP A 145 -10.64 -9.04 6.42
CA ASP A 145 -11.84 -9.16 7.24
C ASP A 145 -11.41 -9.34 8.70
N PHE A 146 -12.40 -9.45 9.58
CA PHE A 146 -12.20 -9.92 10.94
C PHE A 146 -12.82 -11.31 11.12
N ILE A 147 -12.08 -12.21 11.77
CA ILE A 147 -12.53 -13.57 12.08
C ILE A 147 -12.66 -13.66 13.61
N GLY A 148 -13.90 -13.84 14.12
CA GLY A 148 -14.16 -14.00 15.54
C GLY A 148 -13.75 -15.37 16.08
N ASP A 149 -13.64 -15.47 17.40
CA ASP A 149 -13.18 -16.68 18.10
C ASP A 149 -14.12 -17.89 17.89
N GLU A 150 -15.40 -17.66 17.58
CA GLU A 150 -16.34 -18.73 17.26
C GLU A 150 -15.95 -19.58 16.02
N LYS A 151 -15.05 -19.04 15.18
CA LYS A 151 -14.54 -19.70 13.97
C LYS A 151 -13.08 -20.16 14.10
N LEU A 152 -12.46 -19.93 15.25
CA LEU A 152 -11.04 -20.13 15.47
C LEU A 152 -10.79 -21.05 16.67
N ILE A 153 -9.62 -21.70 16.67
CA ILE A 153 -9.13 -22.40 17.87
C ILE A 153 -8.60 -21.38 18.88
N ASP A 154 -8.53 -21.74 20.15
CA ASP A 154 -8.10 -20.87 21.26
C ASP A 154 -6.71 -20.23 21.05
N PHE A 155 -5.88 -20.84 20.24
CA PHE A 155 -4.55 -20.32 19.87
C PHE A 155 -4.57 -18.88 19.33
N TYR A 156 -5.66 -18.46 18.68
CA TYR A 156 -5.85 -17.13 18.12
C TYR A 156 -6.55 -16.13 19.05
N GLY A 157 -6.85 -16.57 20.29
CA GLY A 157 -7.50 -15.74 21.31
C GLY A 157 -8.92 -15.34 20.92
N VAL A 158 -9.23 -14.05 21.01
CA VAL A 158 -10.58 -13.50 20.71
C VAL A 158 -10.84 -13.28 19.22
N GLY A 159 -9.85 -13.55 18.35
CA GLY A 159 -10.03 -13.43 16.92
C GLY A 159 -8.76 -13.06 16.15
N ALA A 160 -8.93 -12.78 14.85
CA ALA A 160 -7.82 -12.47 13.96
C ALA A 160 -8.21 -11.51 12.82
N PHE A 161 -7.25 -10.72 12.38
CA PHE A 161 -7.26 -9.95 11.13
C PHE A 161 -6.28 -10.58 10.14
N PRO A 162 -6.74 -11.33 9.13
CA PRO A 162 -5.88 -11.85 8.06
C PRO A 162 -5.31 -10.74 7.21
N LEU A 163 -4.00 -10.80 6.92
CA LEU A 163 -3.29 -9.84 6.09
C LEU A 163 -3.10 -10.36 4.65
N SER A 164 -2.95 -9.44 3.70
CA SER A 164 -2.79 -9.72 2.26
C SER A 164 -1.41 -10.29 1.87
N TYR A 165 -0.65 -10.85 2.83
CA TYR A 165 0.63 -11.50 2.53
C TYR A 165 0.45 -12.81 1.74
N PRO A 166 1.24 -13.08 0.70
CA PRO A 166 2.20 -12.19 0.05
C PRO A 166 1.50 -11.16 -0.85
N ASN A 167 1.95 -9.89 -0.81
CA ASN A 167 1.48 -8.86 -1.72
C ASN A 167 2.14 -8.99 -3.11
N GLU A 168 1.88 -8.05 -4.03
CA GLU A 168 2.44 -8.11 -5.39
C GLU A 168 3.97 -7.98 -5.42
N TRP A 169 4.57 -7.21 -4.48
CA TRP A 169 6.02 -7.09 -4.38
C TRP A 169 6.66 -8.35 -3.82
N ASP A 170 6.05 -8.95 -2.80
CA ASP A 170 6.49 -10.23 -2.25
C ASP A 170 6.50 -11.33 -3.33
N ARG A 171 5.44 -11.39 -4.13
CA ARG A 171 5.33 -12.35 -5.25
C ARG A 171 6.39 -12.12 -6.32
N ARG A 172 6.66 -10.84 -6.66
CA ARG A 172 7.72 -10.48 -7.60
C ARG A 172 9.10 -10.95 -7.11
N LEU A 173 9.34 -10.86 -5.82
CA LEU A 173 10.60 -11.31 -5.19
C LEU A 173 10.64 -12.82 -4.93
N GLY A 174 9.62 -13.59 -5.33
CA GLY A 174 9.55 -15.04 -5.11
C GLY A 174 9.35 -15.43 -3.64
N ARG A 175 8.88 -14.52 -2.79
CA ARG A 175 8.57 -14.83 -1.39
C ARG A 175 7.38 -15.77 -1.31
N THR A 176 7.46 -16.77 -0.42
CA THR A 176 6.47 -17.85 -0.31
C THR A 176 5.78 -17.88 1.05
N GLY A 177 4.79 -18.77 1.18
CA GLY A 177 3.94 -18.93 2.34
C GLY A 177 2.71 -18.02 2.30
N SER A 178 1.89 -18.15 3.34
CA SER A 178 0.62 -17.42 3.51
C SER A 178 0.22 -17.42 4.97
N GLY A 179 -0.97 -16.89 5.32
CA GLY A 179 -1.50 -17.00 6.68
C GLY A 179 -0.79 -16.11 7.70
N ILE A 180 -0.29 -14.97 7.29
CA ILE A 180 0.19 -13.94 8.22
C ILE A 180 -1.01 -13.15 8.72
N TRP A 181 -1.28 -13.24 10.02
CA TRP A 181 -2.41 -12.62 10.69
C TRP A 181 -1.95 -11.70 11.82
N LEU A 182 -2.77 -10.73 12.16
CA LEU A 182 -2.75 -10.04 13.44
C LEU A 182 -3.83 -10.68 14.31
N HIS A 183 -3.46 -11.32 15.42
CA HIS A 183 -4.41 -12.07 16.25
C HIS A 183 -4.16 -11.92 17.75
N GLY A 184 -5.09 -12.43 18.55
CA GLY A 184 -5.02 -12.40 20.01
C GLY A 184 -4.12 -13.46 20.60
N LEU A 185 -4.00 -13.41 21.92
CA LEU A 185 -3.33 -14.43 22.75
C LEU A 185 -4.31 -15.56 23.09
N PRO A 186 -3.85 -16.82 23.20
CA PRO A 186 -4.64 -17.88 23.84
C PRO A 186 -5.22 -17.39 25.18
N LYS A 187 -6.47 -17.70 25.48
CA LYS A 187 -7.19 -17.16 26.66
C LYS A 187 -6.48 -17.48 27.98
N SER A 188 -5.69 -18.54 28.02
CA SER A 188 -4.89 -18.93 29.18
C SER A 188 -3.54 -18.23 29.31
N VAL A 189 -3.14 -17.43 28.30
CA VAL A 189 -1.82 -16.77 28.24
C VAL A 189 -1.96 -15.30 28.49
N GLY A 190 -1.33 -14.78 29.54
CA GLY A 190 -1.41 -13.36 29.92
C GLY A 190 -0.41 -12.45 29.18
N ASN A 191 0.74 -12.96 28.81
CA ASN A 191 1.80 -12.20 28.14
C ASN A 191 2.68 -13.12 27.29
N ARG A 192 3.37 -12.55 26.32
CA ARG A 192 4.19 -13.28 25.35
C ARG A 192 5.47 -12.50 25.02
N PRO A 193 6.64 -13.17 24.92
CA PRO A 193 7.86 -12.51 24.47
C PRO A 193 7.71 -11.87 23.08
N ARG A 194 8.53 -10.87 22.78
CA ARG A 194 8.51 -10.20 21.47
C ARG A 194 8.76 -11.15 20.31
N LEU A 195 9.67 -12.10 20.43
CA LEU A 195 10.05 -13.06 19.41
C LEU A 195 9.51 -14.45 19.76
N ASP A 196 8.25 -14.73 19.41
CA ASP A 196 7.61 -15.97 19.85
C ASP A 196 6.57 -16.56 18.87
N SER A 197 6.21 -15.88 17.79
CA SER A 197 5.26 -16.41 16.80
C SER A 197 5.96 -17.16 15.65
N GLU A 198 5.18 -17.80 14.79
CA GLU A 198 5.66 -18.42 13.55
C GLU A 198 5.59 -17.48 12.34
N GLY A 199 5.45 -16.16 12.60
CA GLY A 199 5.40 -15.10 11.59
C GLY A 199 4.20 -14.16 11.72
N CYS A 200 3.15 -14.55 12.44
CA CYS A 200 2.02 -13.68 12.76
C CYS A 200 2.42 -12.56 13.72
N VAL A 201 1.62 -11.52 13.77
CA VAL A 201 1.68 -10.47 14.79
C VAL A 201 0.67 -10.82 15.87
N VAL A 202 1.09 -10.90 17.13
CA VAL A 202 0.24 -11.29 18.25
C VAL A 202 0.12 -10.13 19.23
N ILE A 203 -1.11 -9.78 19.60
CA ILE A 203 -1.43 -8.66 20.50
C ILE A 203 -2.33 -9.15 21.64
N ASP A 204 -2.41 -8.37 22.74
CA ASP A 204 -3.31 -8.70 23.83
C ASP A 204 -4.78 -8.66 23.39
N ASN A 205 -5.60 -9.55 24.00
CA ASN A 205 -6.99 -9.74 23.62
C ASN A 205 -7.85 -8.48 23.81
N LYS A 206 -7.61 -7.69 24.86
CA LYS A 206 -8.39 -6.47 25.13
C LYS A 206 -8.19 -5.43 24.04
N THR A 207 -6.94 -5.27 23.60
CA THR A 207 -6.62 -4.37 22.48
C THR A 207 -7.23 -4.89 21.19
N LEU A 208 -7.16 -6.19 20.91
CA LEU A 208 -7.74 -6.77 19.72
C LEU A 208 -9.26 -6.59 19.68
N GLU A 209 -9.98 -6.87 20.78
CA GLU A 209 -11.42 -6.64 20.90
C GLU A 209 -11.81 -5.17 20.68
N TRP A 210 -10.99 -4.24 21.20
CA TRP A 210 -11.17 -2.84 20.92
C TRP A 210 -11.01 -2.52 19.44
N MET A 211 -9.96 -3.06 18.81
CA MET A 211 -9.70 -2.88 17.37
C MET A 211 -10.85 -3.43 16.52
N MET A 212 -11.38 -4.59 16.84
CA MET A 212 -12.55 -5.19 16.15
C MET A 212 -13.75 -4.27 16.09
N ARG A 213 -13.99 -3.51 17.16
CA ARG A 213 -15.13 -2.59 17.25
C ARG A 213 -14.90 -1.22 16.61
N HIS A 214 -13.64 -0.84 16.38
CA HIS A 214 -13.27 0.53 15.99
C HIS A 214 -12.49 0.64 14.69
N LEU A 215 -12.10 -0.47 14.09
CA LEU A 215 -11.44 -0.50 12.79
C LEU A 215 -12.36 -1.05 11.72
N GLU A 216 -12.30 -0.44 10.58
CA GLU A 216 -12.92 -0.93 9.36
C GLU A 216 -11.83 -1.66 8.54
N PRO A 217 -11.89 -2.99 8.42
CA PRO A 217 -10.83 -3.77 7.75
C PRO A 217 -10.50 -3.23 6.36
N GLU A 218 -11.52 -2.99 5.52
CA GLU A 218 -11.32 -2.52 4.14
C GLU A 218 -10.64 -1.14 4.05
N ASN A 219 -10.80 -0.31 5.09
CA ASN A 219 -10.28 1.06 5.19
C ASN A 219 -9.05 1.16 6.09
N THR A 220 -8.48 0.02 6.48
CA THR A 220 -7.29 -0.06 7.32
C THR A 220 -6.11 -0.63 6.53
N ARG A 221 -4.97 0.08 6.55
CA ARG A 221 -3.71 -0.44 6.05
C ARG A 221 -2.85 -0.90 7.21
N VAL A 222 -2.09 -1.97 6.97
CA VAL A 222 -1.10 -2.50 7.91
C VAL A 222 0.28 -2.33 7.29
N VAL A 223 1.14 -1.63 7.97
CA VAL A 223 2.55 -1.47 7.63
C VAL A 223 3.38 -2.28 8.61
N LEU A 224 4.10 -3.25 8.11
CA LEU A 224 5.10 -4.03 8.85
C LEU A 224 6.48 -3.49 8.45
N GLY A 225 7.14 -2.77 9.33
CA GLY A 225 8.42 -2.12 9.01
C GLY A 225 9.41 -2.16 10.17
N PRO A 226 10.72 -1.94 9.91
CA PRO A 226 11.73 -1.94 10.97
C PRO A 226 11.40 -0.93 12.06
N LYS A 227 11.26 0.34 11.70
CA LYS A 227 10.97 1.46 12.59
C LYS A 227 10.20 2.56 11.84
N ILE A 228 9.33 3.30 12.55
CA ILE A 228 8.70 4.49 11.97
C ILE A 228 9.76 5.59 11.83
N ARG A 229 9.98 6.03 10.59
CA ARG A 229 10.78 7.23 10.32
C ARG A 229 9.86 8.43 10.19
N TRP A 230 10.11 9.44 11.00
CA TRP A 230 9.39 10.71 10.98
C TRP A 230 10.20 11.75 10.22
N VAL A 231 9.63 12.34 9.20
CA VAL A 231 10.26 13.35 8.35
C VAL A 231 9.50 14.67 8.39
N ASN A 232 10.14 15.74 7.95
CA ASN A 232 9.51 17.05 7.84
C ASN A 232 8.31 16.99 6.87
N ALA A 233 7.15 17.53 7.27
CA ALA A 233 5.92 17.51 6.50
C ALA A 233 6.06 18.19 5.14
N ALA A 234 6.74 19.35 5.06
CA ALA A 234 6.97 20.07 3.81
C ALA A 234 7.84 19.26 2.83
N LYS A 235 8.84 18.50 3.34
CA LYS A 235 9.66 17.61 2.51
C LYS A 235 8.82 16.47 1.95
N SER A 236 8.00 15.82 2.79
CA SER A 236 7.05 14.78 2.35
C SER A 236 6.06 15.31 1.32
N GLN A 237 5.55 16.52 1.51
CA GLN A 237 4.64 17.17 0.57
C GLN A 237 5.28 17.44 -0.80
N ARG A 238 6.54 17.89 -0.84
CA ARG A 238 7.27 18.10 -2.10
C ARG A 238 7.47 16.79 -2.86
N LEU A 239 7.89 15.72 -2.16
CA LEU A 239 8.03 14.41 -2.78
C LEU A 239 6.70 13.90 -3.34
N ARG A 240 5.62 14.02 -2.56
CA ARG A 240 4.26 13.65 -3.01
C ARG A 240 3.85 14.43 -4.26
N ALA A 241 4.07 15.74 -4.29
CA ALA A 241 3.73 16.57 -5.45
C ALA A 241 4.51 16.14 -6.71
N SER A 242 5.82 15.92 -6.58
CA SER A 242 6.66 15.42 -7.69
C SER A 242 6.20 14.06 -8.22
N LEU A 243 5.88 13.13 -7.32
CA LEU A 243 5.37 11.81 -7.72
C LEU A 243 4.01 11.87 -8.40
N ASN A 244 3.10 12.69 -7.87
CA ASN A 244 1.79 12.88 -8.49
C ASN A 244 1.94 13.50 -9.88
N GLN A 245 2.82 14.48 -10.05
CA GLN A 245 3.09 15.06 -11.37
C GLN A 245 3.60 14.00 -12.35
N ARG A 246 4.60 13.18 -11.95
CA ARG A 246 5.16 12.12 -12.78
C ARG A 246 4.11 11.05 -13.12
N PHE A 247 3.26 10.69 -12.17
CA PHE A 247 2.15 9.76 -12.40
C PHE A 247 1.13 10.31 -13.40
N GLN A 248 0.77 11.61 -13.31
CA GLN A 248 -0.11 12.26 -14.27
C GLN A 248 0.53 12.34 -15.66
N ASP A 249 1.84 12.59 -15.75
CA ASP A 249 2.56 12.59 -17.03
C ASP A 249 2.52 11.22 -17.70
N TRP A 250 2.71 10.15 -16.93
CA TRP A 250 2.56 8.78 -17.41
C TRP A 250 1.14 8.50 -17.91
N LEU A 251 0.09 8.91 -17.20
CA LEU A 251 -1.31 8.75 -17.63
C LEU A 251 -1.59 9.56 -18.91
N ARG A 252 -1.01 10.75 -19.05
CA ARG A 252 -1.15 11.58 -20.26
C ARG A 252 -0.49 10.92 -21.47
N ALA A 253 0.74 10.45 -21.35
CA ALA A 253 1.44 9.75 -22.41
C ALA A 253 0.65 8.51 -22.87
N TRP A 254 0.09 7.75 -21.90
CA TRP A 254 -0.75 6.60 -22.21
C TRP A 254 -2.05 6.99 -22.94
N SER A 255 -2.74 8.04 -22.48
CA SER A 255 -3.98 8.52 -23.10
C SER A 255 -3.74 9.12 -24.50
N ALA A 256 -2.60 9.76 -24.72
CA ALA A 256 -2.19 10.29 -26.01
C ALA A 256 -1.78 9.20 -27.02
N LEU A 257 -1.69 7.93 -26.59
CA LEU A 257 -1.12 6.82 -27.38
C LEU A 257 0.35 7.06 -27.80
N ASP A 258 1.04 8.00 -27.13
CA ASP A 258 2.47 8.21 -27.29
C ASP A 258 3.23 7.09 -26.57
N THR A 259 3.44 6.01 -27.32
CA THR A 259 4.00 4.77 -26.77
C THR A 259 5.44 4.95 -26.31
N GLU A 260 6.25 5.75 -26.99
CA GLU A 260 7.64 5.93 -26.61
C GLU A 260 7.76 6.81 -25.36
N ALA A 261 7.04 7.94 -25.29
CA ALA A 261 6.96 8.73 -24.06
C ALA A 261 6.42 7.90 -22.88
N TYR A 262 5.39 7.06 -23.11
CA TYR A 262 4.86 6.14 -22.10
C TYR A 262 5.92 5.14 -21.62
N LEU A 263 6.72 4.55 -22.52
CA LEU A 263 7.73 3.55 -22.18
C LEU A 263 8.94 4.15 -21.43
N ASN A 264 9.21 5.45 -21.58
CA ASN A 264 10.28 6.14 -20.86
C ASN A 264 10.05 6.23 -19.34
N PHE A 265 8.82 5.96 -18.86
CA PHE A 265 8.55 5.87 -17.43
C PHE A 265 8.95 4.54 -16.80
N TYR A 266 9.37 3.55 -17.59
CA TYR A 266 9.65 2.20 -17.09
C TYR A 266 11.13 1.96 -16.87
N HIS A 267 11.45 1.33 -15.74
CA HIS A 267 12.81 0.93 -15.41
C HIS A 267 13.29 -0.20 -16.32
N PRO A 268 14.59 -0.28 -16.67
CA PRO A 268 15.14 -1.39 -17.46
C PRO A 268 14.83 -2.78 -16.90
N ASP A 269 14.84 -2.93 -15.56
CA ASP A 269 14.50 -4.17 -14.86
C ASP A 269 13.00 -4.36 -14.61
N PHE A 270 12.15 -3.61 -15.34
CA PHE A 270 10.70 -3.74 -15.22
C PHE A 270 10.21 -5.16 -15.51
N THR A 271 9.24 -5.58 -14.69
CA THR A 271 8.50 -6.84 -14.92
C THR A 271 7.01 -6.66 -14.68
N THR A 272 6.19 -7.44 -15.39
CA THR A 272 4.75 -7.61 -15.13
C THR A 272 4.30 -9.01 -15.52
N GLY A 273 3.75 -9.76 -14.58
CA GLY A 273 3.47 -11.18 -14.80
C GLY A 273 4.74 -11.91 -15.26
N LYS A 274 4.70 -12.50 -16.46
CA LYS A 274 5.84 -13.21 -17.07
C LYS A 274 6.66 -12.36 -18.06
N LYS A 275 6.35 -11.05 -18.22
CA LYS A 275 7.01 -10.18 -19.20
C LYS A 275 8.07 -9.33 -18.53
N ASN A 276 9.25 -9.26 -19.17
CA ASN A 276 10.25 -8.23 -18.91
C ASN A 276 9.98 -6.95 -19.73
N PHE A 277 10.79 -5.92 -19.53
CA PHE A 277 10.62 -4.63 -20.20
C PHE A 277 10.56 -4.74 -21.75
N ALA A 278 11.45 -5.48 -22.38
CA ALA A 278 11.47 -5.61 -23.84
C ALA A 278 10.20 -6.28 -24.39
N GLN A 279 9.72 -7.31 -23.71
CA GLN A 279 8.47 -8.00 -24.06
C GLN A 279 7.25 -7.10 -23.83
N TRP A 280 7.26 -6.32 -22.74
CA TRP A 280 6.23 -5.34 -22.43
C TRP A 280 6.16 -4.22 -23.47
N ALA A 281 7.30 -3.64 -23.83
CA ALA A 281 7.40 -2.60 -24.86
C ALA A 281 6.85 -3.07 -26.20
N ARG A 282 7.23 -4.27 -26.64
CA ARG A 282 6.70 -4.88 -27.88
C ARG A 282 5.17 -5.04 -27.80
N TYR A 283 4.67 -5.55 -26.69
CA TYR A 283 3.25 -5.72 -26.47
C TYR A 283 2.50 -4.37 -26.52
N LYS A 284 3.00 -3.35 -25.83
CA LYS A 284 2.34 -2.03 -25.80
C LYS A 284 2.37 -1.33 -27.17
N ARG A 285 3.46 -1.44 -27.92
CA ARG A 285 3.50 -0.93 -29.30
C ARG A 285 2.43 -1.59 -30.18
N GLY A 286 2.26 -2.90 -30.06
CA GLY A 286 1.19 -3.63 -30.77
C GLY A 286 -0.21 -3.20 -30.36
N VAL A 287 -0.46 -3.10 -29.06
CA VAL A 287 -1.76 -2.68 -28.52
C VAL A 287 -2.13 -1.26 -28.94
N ASN A 288 -1.19 -0.31 -28.83
CA ASN A 288 -1.48 1.09 -29.13
C ASN A 288 -1.70 1.33 -30.63
N ARG A 289 -1.01 0.61 -31.53
CA ARG A 289 -1.24 0.67 -32.98
C ARG A 289 -2.66 0.28 -33.38
N SER A 290 -3.32 -0.55 -32.60
CA SER A 290 -4.71 -1.02 -32.87
C SER A 290 -5.77 -0.05 -32.36
N LYS A 291 -5.39 1.11 -31.81
CA LYS A 291 -6.31 2.04 -31.17
C LYS A 291 -6.34 3.39 -31.90
N GLN A 292 -7.54 3.93 -32.04
CA GLN A 292 -7.74 5.28 -32.58
C GLN A 292 -7.68 6.34 -31.46
N TRP A 293 -8.07 5.97 -30.26
CA TRP A 293 -8.04 6.82 -29.07
C TRP A 293 -7.98 5.96 -27.81
N ALA A 294 -7.48 6.54 -26.75
CA ALA A 294 -7.52 6.00 -25.39
C ALA A 294 -7.81 7.12 -24.37
N LYS A 295 -8.50 6.76 -23.27
CA LYS A 295 -8.68 7.60 -22.09
C LYS A 295 -8.31 6.75 -20.87
N VAL A 296 -7.38 7.26 -20.07
CA VAL A 296 -6.94 6.59 -18.85
C VAL A 296 -7.02 7.58 -17.72
N SER A 297 -7.66 7.20 -16.63
CA SER A 297 -7.72 7.99 -15.40
C SER A 297 -7.53 7.12 -14.18
N ALA A 298 -7.11 7.75 -13.10
CA ALA A 298 -6.89 7.12 -11.80
C ALA A 298 -7.69 7.86 -10.73
N GLN A 299 -8.27 7.08 -9.81
CA GLN A 299 -8.96 7.57 -8.63
C GLN A 299 -8.42 6.83 -7.40
N ASP A 300 -8.69 7.34 -6.21
CA ASP A 300 -8.30 6.72 -4.93
C ASP A 300 -6.81 6.36 -4.88
N VAL A 301 -5.97 7.31 -5.31
CA VAL A 301 -4.52 7.09 -5.37
C VAL A 301 -3.94 7.08 -3.96
N ASN A 302 -3.30 5.98 -3.61
CA ASN A 302 -2.55 5.81 -2.37
C ASN A 302 -1.08 5.57 -2.72
N SER A 303 -0.16 6.25 -2.06
CA SER A 303 1.28 6.11 -2.29
C SER A 303 2.06 6.02 -0.99
N PHE A 304 3.06 5.14 -1.01
CA PHE A 304 3.86 4.77 0.15
C PHE A 304 5.33 4.64 -0.23
N MET A 305 6.23 5.22 0.56
CA MET A 305 7.61 4.73 0.55
C MET A 305 7.62 3.32 1.16
N TYR A 306 8.17 2.35 0.45
CA TYR A 306 8.10 0.95 0.89
C TYR A 306 8.96 0.72 2.14
N PRO A 307 8.41 0.09 3.21
CA PRO A 307 9.18 -0.13 4.42
C PRO A 307 10.34 -1.09 4.17
N GLY A 308 11.51 -0.76 4.72
CA GLY A 308 12.72 -1.56 4.55
C GLY A 308 13.48 -1.34 3.24
N GLU A 309 12.95 -0.58 2.28
CA GLU A 309 13.60 -0.22 1.02
C GLU A 309 13.50 1.30 0.76
N SER A 310 14.62 2.02 0.81
CA SER A 310 14.64 3.49 0.72
C SER A 310 14.34 4.04 -0.68
N GLU A 311 14.59 3.27 -1.72
CA GLU A 311 14.45 3.66 -3.12
C GLU A 311 13.26 2.97 -3.82
N LEU A 312 12.34 2.44 -3.04
CA LEU A 312 11.14 1.77 -3.52
C LEU A 312 9.90 2.49 -3.03
N LEU A 313 8.98 2.72 -3.96
CA LEU A 313 7.67 3.29 -3.68
C LEU A 313 6.60 2.36 -4.21
N ALA A 314 5.55 2.15 -3.42
CA ALA A 314 4.33 1.46 -3.84
C ALA A 314 3.21 2.48 -4.06
N MET A 315 2.47 2.32 -5.14
CA MET A 315 1.29 3.13 -5.46
C MET A 315 0.15 2.21 -5.86
N GLU A 316 -1.01 2.38 -5.24
CA GLU A 316 -2.24 1.71 -5.65
C GLU A 316 -3.30 2.74 -6.04
N TYR A 317 -4.17 2.38 -6.99
CA TYR A 317 -5.22 3.26 -7.47
C TYR A 317 -6.32 2.48 -8.17
N GLN A 318 -7.48 3.08 -8.28
CA GLN A 318 -8.57 2.60 -9.13
C GLN A 318 -8.39 3.16 -10.53
N GLN A 319 -8.13 2.28 -11.51
CA GLN A 319 -7.97 2.65 -12.91
C GLN A 319 -9.31 2.61 -13.64
N ASN A 320 -9.60 3.66 -14.40
CA ASN A 320 -10.63 3.66 -15.43
C ASN A 320 -9.95 3.79 -16.79
N TYR A 321 -10.09 2.77 -17.61
CA TYR A 321 -9.54 2.72 -18.97
C TYR A 321 -10.64 2.56 -19.99
N SER A 322 -10.65 3.39 -21.02
CA SER A 322 -11.47 3.17 -22.21
C SER A 322 -10.70 3.53 -23.48
N SER A 323 -11.01 2.85 -24.57
CA SER A 323 -10.38 3.05 -25.86
C SER A 323 -11.36 2.71 -26.98
N SER A 324 -10.97 2.92 -28.22
CA SER A 324 -11.78 2.60 -29.41
C SER A 324 -12.29 1.16 -29.47
N ASN A 325 -11.62 0.21 -28.79
CA ASN A 325 -11.95 -1.23 -28.88
C ASN A 325 -11.92 -1.97 -27.54
N PHE A 326 -11.72 -1.29 -26.39
CA PHE A 326 -11.65 -1.96 -25.08
C PHE A 326 -11.98 -1.02 -23.93
N LYS A 327 -12.69 -1.53 -22.91
CA LYS A 327 -12.95 -0.83 -21.64
C LYS A 327 -12.60 -1.73 -20.46
N HIS A 328 -12.01 -1.14 -19.42
CA HIS A 328 -11.69 -1.84 -18.18
C HIS A 328 -11.68 -0.89 -17.02
N THR A 329 -12.23 -1.33 -15.88
CA THR A 329 -12.10 -0.64 -14.58
C THR A 329 -11.62 -1.65 -13.56
N GLY A 330 -10.64 -1.26 -12.74
CA GLY A 330 -10.12 -2.16 -11.71
C GLY A 330 -8.97 -1.55 -10.93
N SER A 331 -8.69 -2.15 -9.77
CA SER A 331 -7.57 -1.75 -8.92
C SER A 331 -6.25 -2.14 -9.55
N LYS A 332 -5.29 -1.26 -9.46
CA LYS A 332 -3.93 -1.40 -9.97
C LYS A 332 -2.92 -1.07 -8.89
N VAL A 333 -1.77 -1.72 -8.98
CA VAL A 333 -0.60 -1.40 -8.17
C VAL A 333 0.62 -1.18 -9.07
N LEU A 334 1.36 -0.12 -8.78
CA LEU A 334 2.65 0.18 -9.38
C LEU A 334 3.71 0.18 -8.29
N PHE A 335 4.87 -0.37 -8.63
CA PHE A 335 6.07 -0.13 -7.84
C PHE A 335 7.02 0.72 -8.67
N TRP A 336 7.53 1.77 -8.03
CA TRP A 336 8.47 2.71 -8.62
C TRP A 336 9.81 2.58 -7.92
N ARG A 337 10.87 2.56 -8.69
CA ARG A 337 12.24 2.57 -8.18
C ARG A 337 12.94 3.83 -8.67
N LEU A 338 13.83 4.35 -7.84
CA LEU A 338 14.68 5.45 -8.24
C LEU A 338 15.69 4.94 -9.27
N GLY A 339 15.68 5.54 -10.46
CA GLY A 339 16.63 5.23 -11.53
C GLY A 339 17.95 6.00 -11.37
N ALA A 340 18.91 5.70 -12.23
CA ALA A 340 20.25 6.32 -12.21
C ALA A 340 20.25 7.85 -12.39
N ASN A 341 19.16 8.42 -12.92
CA ASN A 341 19.01 9.87 -13.16
C ASN A 341 18.21 10.55 -12.03
N ASP A 342 18.11 9.95 -10.86
CA ASP A 342 17.27 10.41 -9.73
C ASP A 342 15.78 10.56 -10.09
N GLU A 343 15.33 9.87 -11.13
CA GLU A 343 13.94 9.83 -11.53
C GLU A 343 13.23 8.55 -11.10
N TRP A 344 12.01 8.68 -10.60
CA TRP A 344 11.18 7.54 -10.30
C TRP A 344 10.72 6.83 -11.59
N GLN A 345 11.01 5.54 -11.71
CA GLN A 345 10.65 4.69 -12.84
C GLN A 345 9.86 3.49 -12.38
N ILE A 346 8.87 3.08 -13.18
CA ILE A 346 8.01 1.93 -12.87
C ILE A 346 8.82 0.65 -13.03
N ILE A 347 9.01 -0.10 -11.94
CA ILE A 347 9.72 -1.38 -11.94
C ILE A 347 8.79 -2.59 -11.93
N TYR A 348 7.53 -2.39 -11.54
CA TYR A 348 6.50 -3.42 -11.56
C TYR A 348 5.12 -2.83 -11.73
N GLU A 349 4.27 -3.51 -12.51
CA GLU A 349 2.84 -3.22 -12.68
C GLU A 349 2.03 -4.50 -12.44
N GLY A 350 1.08 -4.43 -11.51
CA GLY A 350 0.19 -5.51 -11.15
C GLY A 350 -1.28 -5.10 -11.10
N SER A 351 -2.14 -6.07 -10.82
CA SER A 351 -3.57 -5.86 -10.62
C SER A 351 -3.96 -6.21 -9.20
N GLY A 352 -4.90 -5.47 -8.60
CA GLY A 352 -5.32 -5.65 -7.23
C GLY A 352 -4.89 -4.49 -6.32
N ARG A 353 -4.84 -4.77 -5.02
CA ARG A 353 -4.42 -3.84 -3.96
C ARG A 353 -3.17 -4.38 -3.25
N LEU A 354 -2.50 -3.51 -2.48
CA LEU A 354 -1.42 -3.89 -1.56
C LEU A 354 -1.91 -4.77 -0.43
#